data_c5694c5f8bf908862b958b8f607729ff
#
_entry.id   c5694c5f8bf908862b958b8f607729ff
#
_cell.length_a   1.000
_cell.length_b   1.000
_cell.length_c   1.000
_cell.angle_alpha   90.00
_cell.angle_beta   90.00
_cell.angle_gamma   90.00
#
_symmetry.space_group_name_H-M   'P 1'
#
loop_
_entity.id
_entity.type
_entity.pdbx_description
1 polymer ?
#
loop_
_entity_poly.entity_id
_entity_poly.type
_entity_poly.pdbx_seq_one_letter_code
_entity_poly.pdbx_strand_id
1 'polypeptide(L)'
;MKNSELLSVAYGSLPPGTYGWVTNFKADPNEASMHSWTGRAYTGAESQASLIDSVTADNTFFCTSVMTLQDASPFRRTKANFHRLAVLVADDADPTVVEGQVSYVLETSPGNHQIGILLDADDPACHQLGTIDLVMQAMAKAKLIKADSSGNNAVRYVRLPQGKNTKRRDSGEWTVGVKVWNPGVCYSLEDACSAFGLDLAEILKSRASDVPKTPTGNGSDYATLIAALAADADHERAYHDPLLKLSAKFISTGMHAGAAVETLRGLMQAVRPSKAAELERWQSRYDRIPHMVNGAEKKYRKPVEIALPGTEEERKSLLLTLPQLGNATKNVKWLVKQLVPADACGMLFGASGTFKSFIALDMALHIAHAMRWCDKRTDGGAWSMSPPRAGQASTAVSGRGTSTMRYRNPITSMSA
;
A
#
# COMPACT_ATOMS: atom_id res chain seq x y z
N MET A 1 14.01 19.36 -31.12
CA MET A 1 14.25 18.30 -30.10
C MET A 1 13.48 17.06 -30.50
N LYS A 2 14.14 15.92 -30.68
CA LYS A 2 13.51 14.61 -30.93
C LYS A 2 13.08 13.98 -29.63
N ASN A 3 12.16 13.00 -29.69
CA ASN A 3 11.75 12.22 -28.52
C ASN A 3 12.94 11.45 -27.93
N SER A 4 13.72 10.79 -28.77
CA SER A 4 14.92 10.05 -28.39
C SER A 4 16.00 10.95 -27.78
N GLU A 5 16.14 12.18 -28.25
CA GLU A 5 17.08 13.16 -27.73
C GLU A 5 16.76 13.54 -26.28
N LEU A 6 15.48 13.87 -25.97
CA LEU A 6 15.06 14.12 -24.59
C LEU A 6 15.30 12.90 -23.71
N LEU A 7 14.92 11.70 -24.16
CA LEU A 7 15.07 10.48 -23.39
C LEU A 7 16.53 10.13 -23.12
N SER A 8 17.41 10.35 -24.10
CA SER A 8 18.86 10.15 -23.94
C SER A 8 19.45 11.04 -22.86
N VAL A 9 19.05 12.31 -22.83
CA VAL A 9 19.54 13.26 -21.81
C VAL A 9 18.89 12.97 -20.44
N ALA A 10 17.57 12.75 -20.40
CA ALA A 10 16.83 12.53 -19.14
C ALA A 10 17.25 11.26 -18.41
N TYR A 11 17.40 10.17 -19.16
CA TYR A 11 17.79 8.89 -18.55
C TYR A 11 19.30 8.71 -18.44
N GLY A 12 20.08 9.42 -19.26
CA GLY A 12 21.53 9.32 -19.27
C GLY A 12 22.04 7.92 -19.57
N SER A 13 23.19 7.57 -19.02
CA SER A 13 23.70 6.20 -19.05
C SER A 13 22.89 5.35 -18.06
N LEU A 14 22.11 4.43 -18.59
CA LEU A 14 21.30 3.50 -17.80
C LEU A 14 22.19 2.35 -17.26
N PRO A 15 22.37 2.19 -15.95
CA PRO A 15 23.07 1.04 -15.38
C PRO A 15 22.41 -0.29 -15.80
N PRO A 16 23.14 -1.41 -15.86
CA PRO A 16 22.57 -2.71 -16.15
C PRO A 16 21.37 -3.03 -15.23
N GLY A 17 20.27 -3.53 -15.81
CA GLY A 17 19.04 -3.85 -15.07
C GLY A 17 18.16 -2.63 -14.79
N THR A 18 18.49 -1.44 -15.29
CA THR A 18 17.64 -0.26 -15.21
C THR A 18 17.11 0.14 -16.58
N TYR A 19 15.96 0.81 -16.58
CA TYR A 19 15.20 1.11 -17.79
C TYR A 19 14.47 2.44 -17.67
N GLY A 20 14.49 3.23 -18.73
CA GLY A 20 13.47 4.24 -18.97
C GLY A 20 12.12 3.57 -19.27
N TRP A 21 11.06 4.36 -19.37
CA TRP A 21 9.73 3.81 -19.62
C TRP A 21 8.91 4.75 -20.51
N VAL A 22 8.34 4.23 -21.60
CA VAL A 22 7.61 5.02 -22.58
C VAL A 22 6.27 4.37 -22.96
N THR A 23 5.33 5.20 -23.41
CA THR A 23 4.06 4.72 -23.98
C THR A 23 3.56 5.69 -25.05
N ASN A 24 2.73 5.20 -25.96
CA ASN A 24 2.07 6.02 -26.97
C ASN A 24 0.66 5.50 -27.25
N PHE A 25 -0.22 6.40 -27.69
CA PHE A 25 -1.61 6.11 -28.01
C PHE A 25 -1.99 6.77 -29.33
N LYS A 26 -2.58 6.00 -30.24
CA LYS A 26 -3.13 6.52 -31.50
C LYS A 26 -4.43 7.31 -31.29
N ALA A 27 -5.24 6.86 -30.32
CA ALA A 27 -6.51 7.49 -29.94
C ALA A 27 -6.36 8.34 -28.66
N ASP A 28 -7.46 8.94 -28.18
CA ASP A 28 -7.48 9.71 -26.95
C ASP A 28 -7.03 8.85 -25.75
N PRO A 29 -5.98 9.27 -25.02
CA PRO A 29 -5.50 8.54 -23.85
C PRO A 29 -6.53 8.41 -22.72
N ASN A 30 -7.55 9.27 -22.66
CA ASN A 30 -8.62 9.17 -21.65
C ASN A 30 -9.59 8.00 -21.92
N GLU A 31 -9.71 7.57 -23.18
CA GLU A 31 -10.50 6.43 -23.61
C GLU A 31 -9.70 5.12 -23.56
N ALA A 32 -8.41 5.21 -23.30
CA ALA A 32 -7.54 4.05 -23.23
C ALA A 32 -7.81 3.24 -21.95
N SER A 33 -7.87 1.91 -22.09
CA SER A 33 -7.98 1.02 -20.93
C SER A 33 -6.77 1.17 -19.99
N MET A 34 -6.93 0.84 -18.72
CA MET A 34 -5.79 0.85 -17.76
C MET A 34 -4.63 -0.04 -18.23
N HIS A 35 -4.90 -1.11 -18.97
CA HIS A 35 -3.87 -1.99 -19.53
C HIS A 35 -3.03 -1.31 -20.61
N SER A 36 -3.61 -0.38 -21.38
CA SER A 36 -2.90 0.39 -22.41
C SER A 36 -1.85 1.34 -21.80
N TRP A 37 -2.03 1.76 -20.55
CA TRP A 37 -1.08 2.59 -19.81
C TRP A 37 0.11 1.79 -19.22
N THR A 38 0.20 0.51 -19.47
CA THR A 38 1.34 -0.31 -19.01
C THR A 38 2.65 0.20 -19.60
N GLY A 39 2.66 0.60 -20.88
CA GLY A 39 3.86 1.07 -21.58
C GLY A 39 4.89 -0.03 -21.81
N ARG A 40 6.10 0.40 -22.16
CA ARG A 40 7.24 -0.49 -22.44
C ARG A 40 8.56 0.07 -21.93
N ALA A 41 9.50 -0.82 -21.63
CA ALA A 41 10.85 -0.46 -21.26
C ALA A 41 11.59 0.22 -22.41
N TYR A 42 12.41 1.21 -22.07
CA TYR A 42 13.29 1.95 -22.97
C TYR A 42 14.74 1.81 -22.47
N THR A 43 15.62 1.29 -23.33
CA THR A 43 17.03 1.04 -23.02
C THR A 43 17.96 2.04 -23.70
N GLY A 44 17.45 2.89 -24.58
CA GLY A 44 18.25 3.75 -25.44
C GLY A 44 18.78 3.05 -26.69
N ALA A 45 18.41 1.79 -26.94
CA ALA A 45 18.81 1.11 -28.18
C ALA A 45 18.33 1.88 -29.43
N GLU A 46 19.15 1.89 -30.48
CA GLU A 46 18.89 2.67 -31.71
C GLU A 46 17.53 2.34 -32.35
N SER A 47 17.13 1.08 -32.34
CA SER A 47 15.83 0.64 -32.84
C SER A 47 14.66 1.24 -32.03
N GLN A 48 14.82 1.34 -30.71
CA GLN A 48 13.81 1.96 -29.84
C GLN A 48 13.78 3.48 -30.02
N ALA A 49 14.94 4.12 -30.16
CA ALA A 49 15.07 5.54 -30.44
C ALA A 49 14.39 5.92 -31.78
N SER A 50 14.69 5.15 -32.83
CA SER A 50 14.06 5.33 -34.16
C SER A 50 12.54 5.11 -34.10
N LEU A 51 12.06 4.12 -33.35
CA LEU A 51 10.64 3.87 -33.19
C LEU A 51 9.93 5.02 -32.46
N ILE A 52 10.48 5.52 -31.36
CA ILE A 52 9.82 6.60 -30.60
C ILE A 52 9.84 7.95 -31.35
N ASP A 53 10.82 8.15 -32.22
CA ASP A 53 10.89 9.32 -33.10
C ASP A 53 9.94 9.21 -34.30
N SER A 54 9.52 8.01 -34.70
CA SER A 54 8.61 7.79 -35.82
C SER A 54 7.14 8.00 -35.47
N VAL A 55 6.75 7.91 -34.18
CA VAL A 55 5.35 7.96 -33.73
C VAL A 55 4.86 9.37 -33.37
N THR A 56 5.28 10.37 -34.16
CA THR A 56 4.96 11.82 -33.94
C THR A 56 3.47 12.14 -34.13
N ALA A 57 2.70 11.26 -34.76
CA ALA A 57 1.26 11.40 -34.93
C ALA A 57 0.45 10.89 -33.72
N ASP A 58 1.10 10.25 -32.76
CA ASP A 58 0.47 9.67 -31.59
C ASP A 58 0.56 10.60 -30.36
N ASN A 59 -0.26 10.34 -29.37
CA ASN A 59 -0.05 10.86 -28.00
C ASN A 59 1.11 10.12 -27.36
N THR A 60 2.26 10.76 -27.22
CA THR A 60 3.51 10.16 -26.75
C THR A 60 3.85 10.60 -25.32
N PHE A 61 4.27 9.64 -24.49
CA PHE A 61 4.57 9.88 -23.08
C PHE A 61 5.82 9.13 -22.63
N PHE A 62 6.48 9.66 -21.61
CA PHE A 62 7.56 8.98 -20.91
C PHE A 62 7.37 9.05 -19.40
N CYS A 63 7.93 8.09 -18.66
CA CYS A 63 7.96 8.12 -17.21
C CYS A 63 9.05 9.08 -16.73
N THR A 64 8.74 9.91 -15.74
CA THR A 64 9.72 10.82 -15.12
C THR A 64 10.82 10.12 -14.34
N SER A 65 10.67 8.82 -14.09
CA SER A 65 11.62 8.02 -13.31
C SER A 65 12.20 6.86 -14.10
N VAL A 66 13.42 6.50 -13.75
CA VAL A 66 14.08 5.26 -14.17
C VAL A 66 13.54 4.12 -13.31
N MET A 67 13.31 2.96 -13.92
CA MET A 67 12.84 1.73 -13.28
C MET A 67 13.94 0.70 -13.16
N THR A 68 13.86 -0.18 -12.17
CA THR A 68 14.70 -1.38 -12.06
C THR A 68 13.85 -2.64 -12.21
N LEU A 69 14.46 -3.74 -12.68
CA LEU A 69 13.83 -5.05 -12.71
C LEU A 69 13.98 -5.72 -11.34
N GLN A 70 12.87 -6.15 -10.75
CA GLN A 70 12.88 -6.98 -9.54
C GLN A 70 12.48 -8.42 -9.92
N ASP A 71 13.23 -9.39 -9.43
CA ASP A 71 13.16 -10.82 -9.83
C ASP A 71 11.78 -11.49 -9.58
N ALA A 72 10.98 -10.99 -8.67
CA ALA A 72 9.72 -11.62 -8.27
C ALA A 72 8.46 -10.95 -8.82
N SER A 73 8.56 -9.88 -9.60
CA SER A 73 7.40 -9.09 -10.03
C SER A 73 7.33 -9.01 -11.55
N PRO A 74 6.13 -9.04 -12.17
CA PRO A 74 6.04 -8.73 -13.59
C PRO A 74 6.63 -7.35 -13.85
N PHE A 75 7.47 -7.25 -14.87
CA PHE A 75 8.17 -6.03 -15.26
C PHE A 75 7.16 -4.94 -15.64
N ARG A 76 6.93 -3.99 -14.76
CA ARG A 76 5.91 -2.96 -14.88
C ARG A 76 6.39 -1.63 -14.30
N ARG A 77 5.81 -0.53 -14.79
CA ARG A 77 5.95 0.80 -14.22
C ARG A 77 5.15 0.89 -12.90
N THR A 78 5.80 0.54 -11.80
CA THR A 78 5.23 0.62 -10.44
C THR A 78 6.23 1.27 -9.49
N LYS A 79 5.76 1.81 -8.36
CA LYS A 79 6.65 2.34 -7.32
C LYS A 79 7.61 1.28 -6.76
N ALA A 80 7.23 -0.01 -6.79
CA ALA A 80 8.11 -1.09 -6.35
C ALA A 80 9.36 -1.23 -7.25
N ASN A 81 9.26 -0.82 -8.51
CA ASN A 81 10.35 -0.85 -9.49
C ASN A 81 11.05 0.50 -9.64
N PHE A 82 10.76 1.47 -8.78
CA PHE A 82 11.40 2.79 -8.82
C PHE A 82 12.90 2.66 -8.53
N HIS A 83 13.73 3.28 -9.38
CA HIS A 83 15.17 3.37 -9.19
C HIS A 83 15.59 4.80 -8.82
N ARG A 84 15.27 5.78 -9.66
CA ARG A 84 15.51 7.20 -9.38
C ARG A 84 14.54 8.10 -10.15
N LEU A 85 14.31 9.30 -9.65
CA LEU A 85 13.67 10.36 -10.43
C LEU A 85 14.70 10.93 -11.42
N ALA A 86 14.33 11.02 -12.69
CA ALA A 86 15.22 11.54 -13.74
C ALA A 86 14.88 12.98 -14.12
N VAL A 87 13.59 13.35 -14.01
CA VAL A 87 13.09 14.69 -14.37
C VAL A 87 12.03 15.12 -13.38
N LEU A 88 12.18 16.32 -12.82
CA LEU A 88 11.12 16.97 -12.05
C LEU A 88 10.28 17.81 -13.01
N VAL A 89 8.95 17.59 -13.03
CA VAL A 89 8.08 18.18 -14.06
C VAL A 89 6.87 18.86 -13.44
N ALA A 90 6.70 20.15 -13.71
CA ALA A 90 5.43 20.86 -13.54
C ALA A 90 4.57 20.70 -14.81
N ASP A 91 3.27 20.55 -14.65
CA ASP A 91 2.32 20.25 -15.73
C ASP A 91 1.10 21.17 -15.63
N ASP A 92 0.68 21.71 -16.78
CA ASP A 92 -0.31 22.80 -16.88
C ASP A 92 0.12 24.07 -16.08
N ALA A 93 1.43 24.34 -15.98
CA ALA A 93 2.00 25.45 -15.22
C ALA A 93 2.36 26.64 -16.14
N ASP A 94 2.32 27.85 -15.60
CA ASP A 94 2.82 29.05 -16.28
C ASP A 94 4.36 29.03 -16.19
N PRO A 95 5.09 29.24 -17.32
CA PRO A 95 6.55 29.31 -17.29
C PRO A 95 7.13 30.39 -16.36
N THR A 96 6.36 31.42 -16.01
CA THR A 96 6.78 32.47 -15.10
C THR A 96 6.88 32.06 -13.63
N VAL A 97 6.33 30.88 -13.27
CA VAL A 97 6.40 30.36 -11.88
C VAL A 97 7.75 29.71 -11.56
N VAL A 98 8.65 29.63 -12.53
CA VAL A 98 9.97 29.00 -12.34
C VAL A 98 11.04 30.06 -12.23
N GLU A 99 11.81 29.99 -11.16
CA GLU A 99 12.99 30.82 -10.96
C GLU A 99 14.23 30.15 -11.60
N GLY A 100 14.98 30.92 -12.41
CA GLY A 100 16.18 30.41 -13.05
C GLY A 100 15.95 29.73 -14.39
N GLN A 101 16.93 28.91 -14.79
CA GLN A 101 16.88 28.18 -16.06
C GLN A 101 16.17 26.84 -15.92
N VAL A 102 15.43 26.45 -16.96
CA VAL A 102 14.78 25.14 -17.06
C VAL A 102 15.41 24.32 -18.18
N SER A 103 15.36 23.00 -18.03
CA SER A 103 15.92 22.11 -19.05
C SER A 103 15.05 22.08 -20.30
N TYR A 104 13.71 22.09 -20.13
CA TYR A 104 12.81 22.22 -21.27
C TYR A 104 11.44 22.81 -20.89
N VAL A 105 10.80 23.43 -21.91
CA VAL A 105 9.39 23.80 -21.84
C VAL A 105 8.69 23.28 -23.09
N LEU A 106 7.60 22.57 -22.91
CA LEU A 106 6.72 22.10 -23.98
C LEU A 106 5.37 22.79 -23.86
N GLU A 107 4.84 23.29 -24.95
CA GLU A 107 3.44 23.70 -25.04
C GLU A 107 2.61 22.48 -25.43
N THR A 108 1.88 21.92 -24.46
CA THR A 108 1.13 20.67 -24.58
C THR A 108 -0.31 20.86 -25.08
N SER A 109 -0.82 22.09 -24.97
CA SER A 109 -2.07 22.60 -25.55
C SER A 109 -2.02 24.12 -25.51
N PRO A 110 -2.88 24.86 -26.26
CA PRO A 110 -2.81 26.31 -26.31
C PRO A 110 -2.76 26.94 -24.90
N GLY A 111 -1.64 27.63 -24.62
CA GLY A 111 -1.40 28.32 -23.36
C GLY A 111 -1.09 27.41 -22.14
N ASN A 112 -1.04 26.10 -22.31
CA ASN A 112 -0.66 25.18 -21.22
C ASN A 112 0.74 24.60 -21.47
N HIS A 113 1.57 24.66 -20.46
CA HIS A 113 2.96 24.25 -20.57
C HIS A 113 3.31 23.12 -19.61
N GLN A 114 4.18 22.23 -20.09
CA GLN A 114 4.89 21.24 -19.29
C GLN A 114 6.34 21.74 -19.15
N ILE A 115 6.78 21.95 -17.94
CA ILE A 115 8.10 22.49 -17.62
C ILE A 115 8.90 21.41 -16.92
N GLY A 116 10.04 21.04 -17.48
CA GLY A 116 10.89 19.99 -16.94
C GLY A 116 12.29 20.46 -16.58
N ILE A 117 12.76 19.98 -15.44
CA ILE A 117 14.12 20.15 -14.95
C ILE A 117 14.77 18.75 -14.86
N LEU A 118 15.82 18.56 -15.64
CA LEU A 118 16.64 17.34 -15.61
C LEU A 118 17.38 17.26 -14.27
N LEU A 119 17.44 16.07 -13.70
CA LEU A 119 18.05 15.84 -12.40
C LEU A 119 19.36 15.07 -12.54
N ASP A 120 20.32 15.46 -11.68
CA ASP A 120 21.59 14.77 -11.57
C ASP A 120 21.36 13.30 -11.17
N ALA A 121 21.90 12.39 -11.98
CA ALA A 121 21.79 10.96 -11.74
C ALA A 121 22.55 10.50 -10.49
N ASP A 122 23.57 11.26 -10.08
CA ASP A 122 24.40 10.94 -8.93
C ASP A 122 23.89 11.58 -7.61
N ASP A 123 22.82 12.39 -7.67
CA ASP A 123 22.20 12.94 -6.47
C ASP A 123 21.45 11.84 -5.67
N PRO A 124 21.93 11.53 -4.44
CA PRO A 124 21.30 10.48 -3.62
C PRO A 124 19.83 10.75 -3.29
N ALA A 125 19.41 12.02 -3.26
CA ALA A 125 18.02 12.38 -2.95
C ALA A 125 17.07 11.91 -4.08
N CYS A 126 17.54 11.87 -5.32
CA CYS A 126 16.77 11.37 -6.47
C CYS A 126 16.44 9.87 -6.40
N HIS A 127 17.20 9.09 -5.62
CA HIS A 127 17.03 7.65 -5.44
C HIS A 127 16.09 7.29 -4.27
N GLN A 128 15.68 8.26 -3.47
CA GLN A 128 14.86 8.04 -2.27
C GLN A 128 13.38 8.20 -2.58
N LEU A 129 12.68 7.09 -2.87
CA LEU A 129 11.25 7.11 -3.19
C LEU A 129 10.41 7.90 -2.17
N GLY A 130 10.73 7.77 -0.87
CA GLY A 130 10.01 8.48 0.18
C GLY A 130 10.19 10.00 0.10
N THR A 131 11.36 10.49 -0.25
CA THR A 131 11.66 11.90 -0.51
C THR A 131 10.90 12.38 -1.76
N ILE A 132 10.97 11.62 -2.84
CA ILE A 132 10.25 11.97 -4.08
C ILE A 132 8.73 12.03 -3.87
N ASP A 133 8.16 11.09 -3.11
CA ASP A 133 6.72 11.13 -2.81
C ASP A 133 6.32 12.40 -2.04
N LEU A 134 7.17 12.90 -1.13
CA LEU A 134 6.93 14.16 -0.42
C LEU A 134 7.04 15.37 -1.36
N VAL A 135 8.04 15.39 -2.24
CA VAL A 135 8.19 16.43 -3.26
C VAL A 135 6.96 16.47 -4.17
N MET A 136 6.47 15.31 -4.66
CA MET A 136 5.26 15.25 -5.47
C MET A 136 4.03 15.77 -4.72
N GLN A 137 3.91 15.52 -3.42
CA GLN A 137 2.83 16.07 -2.60
C GLN A 137 2.95 17.60 -2.45
N ALA A 138 4.16 18.11 -2.24
CA ALA A 138 4.40 19.55 -2.17
C ALA A 138 4.10 20.26 -3.50
N MET A 139 4.52 19.67 -4.64
CA MET A 139 4.19 20.17 -5.97
C MET A 139 2.66 20.20 -6.22
N ALA A 140 1.94 19.15 -5.79
CA ALA A 140 0.49 19.11 -5.91
C ALA A 140 -0.19 20.19 -5.03
N LYS A 141 0.32 20.40 -3.81
CA LYS A 141 -0.15 21.48 -2.91
C LYS A 141 0.12 22.88 -3.49
N ALA A 142 1.27 23.05 -4.14
CA ALA A 142 1.64 24.28 -4.85
C ALA A 142 0.91 24.45 -6.21
N LYS A 143 0.06 23.50 -6.60
CA LYS A 143 -0.66 23.47 -7.89
C LYS A 143 0.25 23.41 -9.13
N LEU A 144 1.48 22.94 -8.97
CA LEU A 144 2.42 22.71 -10.07
C LEU A 144 2.13 21.41 -10.84
N ILE A 145 1.37 20.51 -10.22
CA ILE A 145 0.88 19.25 -10.81
C ILE A 145 -0.54 18.96 -10.30
N LYS A 146 -1.26 18.07 -10.98
CA LYS A 146 -2.58 17.62 -10.50
C LYS A 146 -2.47 16.88 -9.17
N ALA A 147 -3.38 17.20 -8.25
CA ALA A 147 -3.46 16.59 -6.92
C ALA A 147 -4.17 15.21 -6.93
N ASP A 148 -4.19 14.51 -8.04
CA ASP A 148 -4.76 13.16 -8.19
C ASP A 148 -3.66 12.07 -8.17
N SER A 149 -4.07 10.82 -8.16
CA SER A 149 -3.14 9.68 -8.14
C SER A 149 -2.25 9.58 -9.39
N SER A 150 -2.62 10.22 -10.49
CA SER A 150 -1.85 10.24 -11.72
C SER A 150 -0.78 11.33 -11.73
N GLY A 151 -1.09 12.50 -11.16
CA GLY A 151 -0.17 13.64 -11.04
C GLY A 151 0.77 13.50 -9.84
N ASN A 152 0.23 13.13 -8.70
CA ASN A 152 0.95 12.99 -7.42
C ASN A 152 1.60 11.59 -7.28
N ASN A 153 2.49 11.23 -8.22
CA ASN A 153 3.12 9.92 -8.26
C ASN A 153 4.55 10.00 -8.77
N ALA A 154 5.50 9.44 -8.02
CA ALA A 154 6.93 9.39 -8.40
C ALA A 154 7.18 8.75 -9.77
N VAL A 155 6.33 7.80 -10.19
CA VAL A 155 6.46 7.10 -11.49
C VAL A 155 5.41 7.57 -12.50
N ARG A 156 5.14 8.88 -12.55
CA ARG A 156 4.14 9.47 -13.44
C ARG A 156 4.59 9.49 -14.91
N TYR A 157 3.61 9.53 -15.81
CA TYR A 157 3.84 9.84 -17.22
C TYR A 157 3.66 11.32 -17.50
N VAL A 158 4.56 11.84 -18.34
CA VAL A 158 4.51 13.20 -18.89
C VAL A 158 4.72 13.13 -20.40
N ARG A 159 4.36 14.20 -21.12
CA ARG A 159 4.44 14.20 -22.58
C ARG A 159 5.87 14.26 -23.07
N LEU A 160 6.11 13.58 -24.20
CA LEU A 160 7.32 13.74 -25.01
C LEU A 160 7.20 14.98 -25.94
N PRO A 161 8.35 15.51 -26.41
CA PRO A 161 8.38 16.75 -27.21
C PRO A 161 7.77 16.63 -28.60
N GLN A 162 7.75 15.44 -29.18
CA GLN A 162 7.12 15.20 -30.46
C GLN A 162 5.93 14.27 -30.27
N GLY A 163 4.74 14.77 -30.63
CA GLY A 163 3.51 14.04 -30.51
C GLY A 163 2.29 14.93 -30.59
N LYS A 164 1.12 14.33 -30.58
CA LYS A 164 -0.15 15.02 -30.58
C LYS A 164 -0.81 15.00 -29.22
N ASN A 165 -1.65 15.99 -28.96
CA ASN A 165 -2.57 16.03 -27.85
C ASN A 165 -4.01 16.01 -28.37
N THR A 166 -4.68 14.87 -28.22
CA THR A 166 -6.05 14.68 -28.69
C THR A 166 -7.08 14.77 -27.55
N LYS A 167 -6.65 15.11 -26.32
CA LYS A 167 -7.53 15.18 -25.13
C LYS A 167 -8.60 16.28 -25.21
N ARG A 168 -8.46 17.27 -26.09
CA ARG A 168 -9.41 18.39 -26.26
C ARG A 168 -10.03 18.31 -27.63
N ARG A 169 -11.08 17.50 -27.77
CA ARG A 169 -11.80 17.29 -29.05
C ARG A 169 -12.46 18.55 -29.59
N ASP A 170 -12.90 19.47 -28.72
CA ASP A 170 -13.61 20.70 -29.12
C ASP A 170 -12.73 21.72 -29.81
N SER A 171 -11.40 21.68 -29.58
CA SER A 171 -10.40 22.56 -30.20
C SER A 171 -9.53 21.90 -31.28
N GLY A 172 -9.83 20.64 -31.64
CA GLY A 172 -9.06 19.83 -32.57
C GLY A 172 -7.79 19.23 -31.96
N GLU A 173 -6.98 18.61 -32.84
CA GLU A 173 -5.68 18.04 -32.45
C GLU A 173 -4.66 19.15 -32.23
N TRP A 174 -3.88 19.06 -31.16
CA TRP A 174 -2.76 19.94 -30.89
C TRP A 174 -1.44 19.21 -31.11
N THR A 175 -0.53 19.79 -31.88
CA THR A 175 0.84 19.26 -31.96
C THR A 175 1.67 19.86 -30.82
N VAL A 176 2.32 19.02 -30.02
CA VAL A 176 3.19 19.47 -28.93
C VAL A 176 4.33 20.31 -29.49
N GLY A 177 4.51 21.52 -28.95
CA GLY A 177 5.53 22.47 -29.37
C GLY A 177 6.64 22.60 -28.33
N VAL A 178 7.89 22.60 -28.80
CA VAL A 178 9.06 22.89 -27.94
C VAL A 178 9.28 24.38 -27.87
N LYS A 179 9.21 24.97 -26.67
CA LYS A 179 9.48 26.42 -26.45
C LYS A 179 10.90 26.67 -25.95
N VAL A 180 11.40 25.76 -25.08
CA VAL A 180 12.75 25.83 -24.54
C VAL A 180 13.37 24.44 -24.57
N TRP A 181 14.66 24.40 -24.93
CA TRP A 181 15.47 23.20 -24.86
C TRP A 181 16.91 23.54 -24.45
N ASN A 182 17.27 23.21 -23.20
CA ASN A 182 18.57 23.47 -22.60
C ASN A 182 19.10 22.15 -22.01
N PRO A 183 19.64 21.23 -22.81
CA PRO A 183 20.06 19.89 -22.32
C PRO A 183 21.23 19.95 -21.34
N GLY A 184 21.96 21.03 -21.27
CA GLY A 184 23.05 21.24 -20.30
C GLY A 184 22.58 21.73 -18.92
N VAL A 185 21.31 22.06 -18.75
CA VAL A 185 20.73 22.45 -17.46
C VAL A 185 20.30 21.19 -16.72
N CYS A 186 21.04 20.84 -15.68
CA CYS A 186 20.82 19.69 -14.81
C CYS A 186 21.03 20.13 -13.36
N TYR A 187 20.12 19.79 -12.48
CA TYR A 187 20.09 20.24 -11.09
C TYR A 187 20.12 19.08 -10.10
N SER A 188 20.58 19.35 -8.88
CA SER A 188 20.24 18.52 -7.73
C SER A 188 18.73 18.55 -7.48
N LEU A 189 18.19 17.62 -6.72
CA LEU A 189 16.76 17.65 -6.33
C LEU A 189 16.42 18.90 -5.53
N GLU A 190 17.36 19.38 -4.69
CA GLU A 190 17.20 20.59 -3.89
C GLU A 190 17.09 21.84 -4.77
N ASP A 191 18.01 22.01 -5.71
CA ASP A 191 18.00 23.16 -6.63
C ASP A 191 16.77 23.12 -7.55
N ALA A 192 16.37 21.93 -8.01
CA ALA A 192 15.18 21.76 -8.82
C ALA A 192 13.89 22.09 -8.03
N CYS A 193 13.81 21.72 -6.76
CA CYS A 193 12.72 22.14 -5.86
C CYS A 193 12.73 23.67 -5.70
N SER A 194 13.90 24.27 -5.41
CA SER A 194 14.05 25.73 -5.26
C SER A 194 13.60 26.47 -6.51
N ALA A 195 13.97 25.99 -7.71
CA ALA A 195 13.54 26.57 -8.99
C ALA A 195 12.00 26.59 -9.15
N PHE A 196 11.30 25.64 -8.55
CA PHE A 196 9.82 25.61 -8.47
C PHE A 196 9.24 26.30 -7.22
N GLY A 197 10.04 27.08 -6.47
CA GLY A 197 9.61 27.78 -5.27
C GLY A 197 9.32 26.87 -4.09
N LEU A 198 9.94 25.69 -4.04
CA LEU A 198 9.77 24.69 -3.00
C LEU A 198 11.05 24.56 -2.15
N ASP A 199 10.94 24.55 -0.83
CA ASP A 199 12.05 24.26 0.10
C ASP A 199 12.07 22.78 0.43
N LEU A 200 13.09 22.04 -0.08
CA LEU A 200 13.24 20.61 0.17
C LEU A 200 13.48 20.32 1.65
N ALA A 201 14.22 21.17 2.36
CA ALA A 201 14.47 20.97 3.78
C ALA A 201 13.19 21.12 4.61
N GLU A 202 12.32 22.07 4.26
CA GLU A 202 11.00 22.24 4.88
C GLU A 202 10.08 21.04 4.56
N ILE A 203 10.06 20.58 3.32
CA ILE A 203 9.31 19.40 2.88
C ILE A 203 9.72 18.17 3.70
N LEU A 204 11.01 17.97 3.94
CA LEU A 204 11.52 16.83 4.73
C LEU A 204 11.24 16.97 6.22
N LYS A 205 11.26 18.21 6.76
CA LYS A 205 10.89 18.49 8.15
C LYS A 205 9.41 18.23 8.42
N SER A 206 8.54 18.50 7.45
CA SER A 206 7.11 18.23 7.58
C SER A 206 6.83 16.75 7.83
N ARG A 207 7.67 15.85 7.34
CA ARG A 207 7.63 14.41 7.67
C ARG A 207 7.93 14.12 9.14
N ALA A 208 8.81 14.88 9.78
CA ALA A 208 9.15 14.67 11.20
C ALA A 208 8.00 15.11 12.12
N SER A 209 7.16 16.03 11.66
CA SER A 209 5.93 16.46 12.37
C SER A 209 4.71 15.64 11.99
N ASP A 210 4.70 15.01 10.82
CA ASP A 210 3.72 14.00 10.37
C ASP A 210 4.14 12.58 10.81
N VAL A 211 4.56 12.41 12.05
CA VAL A 211 4.22 11.18 12.76
C VAL A 211 2.70 11.07 12.59
N PRO A 212 2.17 9.97 12.00
CA PRO A 212 0.73 9.84 11.82
C PRO A 212 0.13 10.15 13.17
N LYS A 213 -0.52 11.31 13.30
CA LYS A 213 -1.30 11.62 14.48
C LYS A 213 -2.25 10.45 14.56
N THR A 214 -2.01 9.57 15.53
CA THR A 214 -2.96 8.52 15.85
C THR A 214 -4.29 9.22 15.84
N PRO A 215 -5.25 8.83 15.02
CA PRO A 215 -6.53 9.49 15.01
C PRO A 215 -7.10 9.31 16.41
N THR A 216 -6.84 10.27 17.29
CA THR A 216 -7.52 10.41 18.57
C THR A 216 -8.90 10.93 18.23
N GLY A 217 -9.66 10.09 17.51
CA GLY A 217 -11.00 10.45 17.10
C GLY A 217 -11.95 10.12 18.22
N ASN A 218 -12.59 11.13 18.73
CA ASN A 218 -13.83 11.00 19.50
C ASN A 218 -14.83 10.14 18.71
N GLY A 219 -15.69 9.39 19.40
CA GLY A 219 -16.69 8.48 18.78
C GLY A 219 -17.55 9.11 17.66
N SER A 220 -17.70 10.44 17.65
CA SER A 220 -18.36 11.24 16.61
C SER A 220 -17.78 11.05 15.20
N ASP A 221 -16.49 10.75 15.09
CA ASP A 221 -15.80 10.62 13.79
C ASP A 221 -16.16 9.30 13.06
N TYR A 222 -16.41 8.20 13.79
CA TYR A 222 -16.93 6.97 13.20
C TYR A 222 -18.36 7.14 12.69
N ALA A 223 -19.22 7.78 13.48
CA ALA A 223 -20.61 8.03 13.10
C ALA A 223 -20.68 8.90 11.83
N THR A 224 -19.84 9.93 11.73
CA THR A 224 -19.75 10.80 10.55
C THR A 224 -19.29 10.04 9.31
N LEU A 225 -18.28 9.19 9.44
CA LEU A 225 -17.77 8.40 8.32
C LEU A 225 -18.76 7.31 7.87
N ILE A 226 -19.49 6.70 8.81
CA ILE A 226 -20.53 5.71 8.52
C ILE A 226 -21.73 6.41 7.88
N ALA A 227 -22.13 7.59 8.40
CA ALA A 227 -23.19 8.39 7.80
C ALA A 227 -22.84 8.82 6.36
N ALA A 228 -21.57 9.17 6.12
CA ALA A 228 -21.09 9.50 4.76
C ALA A 228 -21.17 8.32 3.79
N LEU A 229 -21.05 7.07 4.25
CA LEU A 229 -21.30 5.88 3.41
C LEU A 229 -22.79 5.74 3.06
N ALA A 230 -23.69 6.18 3.96
CA ALA A 230 -25.12 6.05 3.79
C ALA A 230 -25.76 7.24 3.04
N ALA A 231 -25.13 8.43 3.11
CA ALA A 231 -25.73 9.69 2.67
C ALA A 231 -25.70 9.90 1.14
N ASP A 232 -24.93 9.12 0.38
CA ASP A 232 -24.61 9.53 -0.98
C ASP A 232 -24.61 8.38 -2.01
N ALA A 233 -25.79 7.85 -2.26
CA ALA A 233 -26.02 6.99 -3.42
C ALA A 233 -25.89 7.76 -4.76
N ASP A 234 -25.99 9.09 -4.75
CA ASP A 234 -26.09 9.91 -5.96
C ASP A 234 -24.78 10.57 -6.43
N HIS A 235 -23.68 10.52 -5.67
CA HIS A 235 -22.40 11.18 -6.04
C HIS A 235 -21.26 10.21 -6.37
N GLU A 236 -20.49 10.53 -7.40
CA GLU A 236 -19.44 9.66 -7.99
C GLU A 236 -18.33 9.19 -7.03
N ARG A 237 -18.20 9.77 -5.83
CA ARG A 237 -17.09 9.51 -4.89
C ARG A 237 -17.49 8.92 -3.55
N ALA A 238 -18.76 8.66 -3.35
CA ALA A 238 -19.36 8.40 -2.04
C ALA A 238 -18.71 7.29 -1.22
N TYR A 239 -18.27 6.21 -1.83
CA TYR A 239 -17.77 5.05 -1.07
C TYR A 239 -16.27 5.06 -0.79
N HIS A 240 -15.46 5.64 -1.67
CA HIS A 240 -13.99 5.48 -1.60
C HIS A 240 -13.37 6.13 -0.37
N ASP A 241 -13.64 7.40 -0.16
CA ASP A 241 -13.01 8.19 0.90
C ASP A 241 -13.44 7.76 2.30
N PRO A 242 -14.73 7.51 2.58
CA PRO A 242 -15.17 6.96 3.86
C PRO A 242 -14.58 5.58 4.14
N LEU A 243 -14.55 4.67 3.15
CA LEU A 243 -13.96 3.34 3.31
C LEU A 243 -12.46 3.40 3.60
N LEU A 244 -11.72 4.28 2.91
CA LEU A 244 -10.29 4.46 3.12
C LEU A 244 -10.01 4.99 4.53
N LYS A 245 -10.76 6.01 4.98
CA LYS A 245 -10.63 6.61 6.32
C LYS A 245 -11.02 5.62 7.42
N LEU A 246 -12.10 4.86 7.24
CA LEU A 246 -12.53 3.82 8.17
C LEU A 246 -11.50 2.68 8.25
N SER A 247 -10.95 2.23 7.12
CA SER A 247 -9.88 1.23 7.08
C SER A 247 -8.67 1.69 7.89
N ALA A 248 -8.21 2.92 7.66
CA ALA A 248 -7.09 3.51 8.39
C ALA A 248 -7.39 3.60 9.90
N LYS A 249 -8.59 4.02 10.27
CA LYS A 249 -9.01 4.19 11.66
C LYS A 249 -9.13 2.84 12.39
N PHE A 250 -9.76 1.83 11.79
CA PHE A 250 -9.87 0.50 12.37
C PHE A 250 -8.48 -0.13 12.64
N ILE A 251 -7.58 -0.04 11.67
CA ILE A 251 -6.23 -0.59 11.82
C ILE A 251 -5.40 0.20 12.84
N SER A 252 -5.47 1.53 12.83
CA SER A 252 -4.71 2.37 13.77
C SER A 252 -5.17 2.21 15.22
N THR A 253 -6.43 1.84 15.44
CA THR A 253 -6.98 1.52 16.78
C THR A 253 -6.73 0.08 17.21
N GLY A 254 -6.01 -0.71 16.40
CA GLY A 254 -5.62 -2.08 16.74
C GLY A 254 -6.59 -3.17 16.28
N MET A 255 -7.60 -2.84 15.47
CA MET A 255 -8.49 -3.86 14.92
C MET A 255 -7.70 -4.79 13.99
N HIS A 256 -7.93 -6.10 14.11
CA HIS A 256 -7.33 -7.09 13.22
C HIS A 256 -7.82 -6.90 11.78
N ALA A 257 -6.93 -7.03 10.78
CA ALA A 257 -7.25 -6.77 9.37
C ALA A 257 -8.48 -7.55 8.88
N GLY A 258 -8.59 -8.84 9.22
CA GLY A 258 -9.77 -9.66 8.89
C GLY A 258 -11.07 -9.10 9.48
N ALA A 259 -11.05 -8.67 10.74
CA ALA A 259 -12.21 -8.06 11.40
C ALA A 259 -12.58 -6.71 10.75
N ALA A 260 -11.60 -5.90 10.38
CA ALA A 260 -11.82 -4.65 9.67
C ALA A 260 -12.47 -4.88 8.29
N VAL A 261 -12.02 -5.90 7.54
CA VAL A 261 -12.62 -6.28 6.25
C VAL A 261 -14.09 -6.67 6.43
N GLU A 262 -14.40 -7.55 7.38
CA GLU A 262 -15.78 -8.01 7.61
C GLU A 262 -16.68 -6.88 8.10
N THR A 263 -16.19 -6.00 8.97
CA THR A 263 -16.94 -4.82 9.44
C THR A 263 -17.27 -3.88 8.28
N LEU A 264 -16.28 -3.55 7.44
CA LEU A 264 -16.48 -2.67 6.28
C LEU A 264 -17.41 -3.30 5.23
N ARG A 265 -17.32 -4.60 5.03
CA ARG A 265 -18.25 -5.33 4.16
C ARG A 265 -19.69 -5.29 4.69
N GLY A 266 -19.86 -5.46 6.00
CA GLY A 266 -21.17 -5.33 6.65
C GLY A 266 -21.76 -3.93 6.47
N LEU A 267 -20.96 -2.86 6.67
CA LEU A 267 -21.38 -1.48 6.44
C LEU A 267 -21.76 -1.24 4.97
N MET A 268 -20.98 -1.74 4.03
CA MET A 268 -21.29 -1.63 2.60
C MET A 268 -22.56 -2.39 2.21
N GLN A 269 -22.81 -3.56 2.80
CA GLN A 269 -24.07 -4.31 2.56
C GLN A 269 -25.30 -3.54 3.04
N ALA A 270 -25.19 -2.83 4.18
CA ALA A 270 -26.30 -2.02 4.71
C ALA A 270 -26.68 -0.84 3.80
N VAL A 271 -25.73 -0.38 2.96
CA VAL A 271 -25.96 0.74 2.01
C VAL A 271 -25.97 0.28 0.56
N ARG A 272 -26.30 -0.99 0.30
CA ARG A 272 -26.34 -1.54 -1.05
C ARG A 272 -27.43 -0.86 -1.88
N PRO A 273 -27.10 -0.27 -3.05
CA PRO A 273 -28.08 0.41 -3.89
C PRO A 273 -29.02 -0.58 -4.57
N SER A 274 -30.26 -0.13 -4.84
CA SER A 274 -31.26 -0.90 -5.57
C SER A 274 -31.17 -0.71 -7.08
N LYS A 275 -30.55 0.39 -7.54
CA LYS A 275 -30.47 0.74 -8.97
C LYS A 275 -29.28 0.01 -9.62
N ALA A 276 -29.50 -0.60 -10.78
CA ALA A 276 -28.50 -1.39 -11.50
C ALA A 276 -27.23 -0.58 -11.87
N ALA A 277 -27.39 0.68 -12.29
CA ALA A 277 -26.27 1.56 -12.67
C ALA A 277 -25.32 1.88 -11.49
N GLU A 278 -25.82 1.87 -10.27
CA GLU A 278 -25.04 2.13 -9.06
C GLU A 278 -24.43 0.84 -8.48
N LEU A 279 -25.05 -0.30 -8.80
CA LEU A 279 -24.65 -1.60 -8.27
C LEU A 279 -23.25 -2.02 -8.73
N GLU A 280 -22.88 -1.76 -9.98
CA GLU A 280 -21.56 -2.08 -10.53
C GLU A 280 -20.46 -1.29 -9.81
N ARG A 281 -20.68 -0.01 -9.58
CA ARG A 281 -19.76 0.86 -8.83
C ARG A 281 -19.65 0.44 -7.38
N TRP A 282 -20.77 0.13 -6.72
CA TRP A 282 -20.82 -0.40 -5.38
C TRP A 282 -20.04 -1.71 -5.27
N GLN A 283 -20.26 -2.66 -6.19
CA GLN A 283 -19.58 -3.95 -6.24
C GLN A 283 -18.07 -3.77 -6.38
N SER A 284 -17.63 -2.90 -7.31
CA SER A 284 -16.21 -2.58 -7.49
C SER A 284 -15.56 -2.05 -6.21
N ARG A 285 -16.26 -1.26 -5.40
CA ARG A 285 -15.75 -0.76 -4.13
C ARG A 285 -15.77 -1.81 -3.03
N TYR A 286 -16.80 -2.63 -2.98
CA TYR A 286 -16.92 -3.75 -2.06
C TYR A 286 -15.78 -4.76 -2.23
N ASP A 287 -15.46 -5.10 -3.46
CA ASP A 287 -14.37 -6.04 -3.78
C ASP A 287 -12.98 -5.47 -3.46
N ARG A 288 -12.83 -4.15 -3.44
CA ARG A 288 -11.56 -3.47 -3.10
C ARG A 288 -11.33 -3.29 -1.60
N ILE A 289 -12.28 -3.58 -0.72
CA ILE A 289 -12.13 -3.43 0.74
C ILE A 289 -10.90 -4.17 1.28
N PRO A 290 -10.62 -5.45 0.93
CA PRO A 290 -9.43 -6.15 1.42
C PRO A 290 -8.14 -5.44 1.03
N HIS A 291 -8.08 -4.86 -0.17
CA HIS A 291 -6.92 -4.10 -0.64
C HIS A 291 -6.72 -2.80 0.16
N MET A 292 -7.80 -2.08 0.46
CA MET A 292 -7.75 -0.85 1.27
C MET A 292 -7.28 -1.15 2.70
N VAL A 293 -7.80 -2.21 3.31
CA VAL A 293 -7.42 -2.64 4.66
C VAL A 293 -5.95 -3.09 4.71
N ASN A 294 -5.48 -3.85 3.71
CA ASN A 294 -4.07 -4.24 3.60
C ASN A 294 -3.14 -3.01 3.43
N GLY A 295 -3.58 -2.02 2.65
CA GLY A 295 -2.86 -0.74 2.53
C GLY A 295 -2.80 0.03 3.86
N ALA A 296 -3.90 0.05 4.61
CA ALA A 296 -3.95 0.64 5.94
C ALA A 296 -3.07 -0.14 6.94
N GLU A 297 -3.08 -1.47 6.89
CA GLU A 297 -2.24 -2.32 7.74
C GLU A 297 -0.75 -2.02 7.55
N LYS A 298 -0.28 -1.96 6.31
CA LYS A 298 1.11 -1.59 5.99
C LYS A 298 1.51 -0.21 6.49
N LYS A 299 0.58 0.74 6.51
CA LYS A 299 0.84 2.14 6.85
C LYS A 299 0.69 2.47 8.33
N TYR A 300 -0.27 1.84 9.02
CA TYR A 300 -0.71 2.25 10.36
C TYR A 300 -0.52 1.17 11.43
N ARG A 301 -0.27 -0.09 11.05
CA ARG A 301 0.03 -1.12 12.02
C ARG A 301 1.39 -0.80 12.64
N LYS A 302 1.38 -0.37 13.89
CA LYS A 302 2.61 -0.29 14.67
C LYS A 302 3.17 -1.71 14.76
N PRO A 303 4.47 -1.93 14.56
CA PRO A 303 5.08 -3.17 14.97
C PRO A 303 4.65 -3.39 16.42
N VAL A 304 4.09 -4.55 16.71
CA VAL A 304 3.92 -4.95 18.10
C VAL A 304 5.35 -5.10 18.59
N GLU A 305 5.89 -4.09 19.27
CA GLU A 305 7.00 -4.30 20.15
C GLU A 305 6.50 -5.26 21.21
N ILE A 306 6.73 -6.52 20.96
CA ILE A 306 6.73 -7.50 22.03
C ILE A 306 7.90 -7.03 22.87
N ALA A 307 7.61 -6.27 23.93
CA ALA A 307 8.56 -6.03 25.00
C ALA A 307 8.87 -7.41 25.58
N LEU A 308 9.89 -8.05 25.02
CA LEU A 308 10.48 -9.22 25.65
C LEU A 308 11.03 -8.70 26.98
N PRO A 309 10.53 -9.18 28.13
CA PRO A 309 11.11 -8.84 29.40
C PRO A 309 12.56 -9.33 29.40
N GLY A 310 13.51 -8.43 29.61
CA GLY A 310 14.92 -8.76 29.68
C GLY A 310 15.81 -7.59 29.35
N THR A 311 16.94 -7.51 30.04
CA THR A 311 18.02 -6.55 29.79
C THR A 311 18.66 -6.82 28.42
N GLU A 312 19.44 -5.83 27.92
CA GLU A 312 20.13 -5.94 26.60
C GLU A 312 21.14 -7.11 26.58
N GLU A 313 21.61 -7.57 27.74
CA GLU A 313 22.44 -8.76 27.88
C GLU A 313 21.67 -10.07 27.70
N GLU A 314 20.42 -10.13 28.10
CA GLU A 314 19.56 -11.29 27.87
C GLU A 314 19.14 -11.42 26.39
N ARG A 315 19.10 -10.33 25.62
CA ARG A 315 18.84 -10.36 24.17
C ARG A 315 19.98 -10.97 23.36
N LYS A 316 21.23 -10.89 23.85
CA LYS A 316 22.39 -11.56 23.23
C LYS A 316 22.35 -13.09 23.38
N SER A 317 21.49 -13.60 24.26
CA SER A 317 21.37 -15.06 24.52
C SER A 317 20.35 -15.77 23.64
N LEU A 318 19.70 -15.08 22.66
CA LEU A 318 18.77 -15.73 21.72
C LEU A 318 19.46 -16.65 20.70
N LEU A 319 20.79 -16.54 20.54
CA LEU A 319 21.60 -17.47 19.77
C LEU A 319 22.25 -18.48 20.71
N LEU A 320 21.66 -19.64 20.87
CA LEU A 320 22.20 -20.73 21.65
C LEU A 320 23.22 -21.51 20.79
N THR A 321 24.37 -21.82 21.38
CA THR A 321 25.31 -22.79 20.78
C THR A 321 24.71 -24.21 20.87
N LEU A 322 25.14 -25.12 20.00
CA LEU A 322 24.68 -26.52 19.99
C LEU A 322 24.75 -27.20 21.38
N PRO A 323 25.80 -27.02 22.21
CA PRO A 323 25.83 -27.56 23.57
C PRO A 323 24.78 -26.91 24.50
N GLN A 324 24.54 -25.60 24.37
CA GLN A 324 23.52 -24.88 25.14
C GLN A 324 22.10 -25.31 24.75
N LEU A 325 21.85 -25.53 23.45
CA LEU A 325 20.60 -26.07 22.96
C LEU A 325 20.33 -27.48 23.53
N GLY A 326 21.34 -28.35 23.56
CA GLY A 326 21.27 -29.67 24.13
C GLY A 326 20.94 -29.66 25.64
N ASN A 327 21.38 -28.66 26.41
CA ASN A 327 21.04 -28.49 27.81
C ASN A 327 19.66 -27.86 28.02
N ALA A 328 19.25 -26.93 27.19
CA ALA A 328 17.93 -26.29 27.22
C ALA A 328 16.80 -27.31 26.93
N THR A 329 17.04 -28.29 26.07
CA THR A 329 16.06 -29.36 25.73
C THR A 329 15.93 -30.46 26.80
N LYS A 330 16.89 -30.59 27.72
CA LYS A 330 16.83 -31.60 28.78
C LYS A 330 15.80 -31.30 29.86
N ASN A 331 15.37 -30.07 30.05
CA ASN A 331 14.48 -29.63 31.13
C ASN A 331 13.11 -29.16 30.61
N VAL A 332 12.62 -29.74 29.52
CA VAL A 332 11.27 -29.40 29.03
C VAL A 332 10.22 -29.87 30.04
N LYS A 333 9.47 -28.92 30.59
CA LYS A 333 8.25 -29.23 31.34
C LYS A 333 7.15 -29.62 30.36
N TRP A 334 6.50 -30.71 30.62
CA TRP A 334 5.48 -31.26 29.75
C TRP A 334 4.09 -31.15 30.40
N LEU A 335 3.17 -30.53 29.70
CA LEU A 335 1.76 -30.54 30.05
C LEU A 335 1.14 -31.91 29.75
N VAL A 336 1.45 -32.48 28.60
CA VAL A 336 1.23 -33.89 28.26
C VAL A 336 2.58 -34.45 27.82
N LYS A 337 3.11 -35.41 28.56
CA LYS A 337 4.47 -35.93 28.40
C LYS A 337 4.78 -36.35 26.95
N GLN A 338 5.81 -35.75 26.36
CA GLN A 338 6.29 -36.00 25.00
C GLN A 338 5.27 -35.62 23.89
N LEU A 339 4.25 -34.83 24.21
CA LEU A 339 3.26 -34.37 23.24
C LEU A 339 3.05 -32.85 23.29
N VAL A 340 2.81 -32.29 24.46
CA VAL A 340 2.53 -30.88 24.66
C VAL A 340 3.44 -30.30 25.71
N PRO A 341 4.42 -29.45 25.36
CA PRO A 341 5.22 -28.70 26.32
C PRO A 341 4.36 -27.69 27.10
N ALA A 342 4.73 -27.42 28.36
CA ALA A 342 3.97 -26.51 29.21
C ALA A 342 3.99 -25.04 28.76
N ASP A 343 5.09 -24.62 28.13
CA ASP A 343 5.33 -23.24 27.71
C ASP A 343 5.36 -23.10 26.16
N ALA A 344 4.42 -23.76 25.47
CA ALA A 344 4.36 -23.75 24.02
C ALA A 344 2.95 -23.54 23.47
N CYS A 345 2.87 -22.97 22.27
CA CYS A 345 1.66 -22.96 21.47
C CYS A 345 1.60 -24.20 20.60
N GLY A 346 0.47 -24.87 20.56
CA GLY A 346 0.18 -25.99 19.68
C GLY A 346 -1.01 -25.71 18.79
N MET A 347 -1.03 -26.30 17.60
CA MET A 347 -2.16 -26.22 16.69
C MET A 347 -2.66 -27.62 16.35
N LEU A 348 -3.97 -27.85 16.56
CA LEU A 348 -4.65 -29.08 16.15
C LEU A 348 -5.41 -28.79 14.83
N PHE A 349 -4.96 -29.37 13.72
CA PHE A 349 -5.56 -29.14 12.42
C PHE A 349 -6.10 -30.44 11.79
N GLY A 350 -7.03 -30.29 10.85
CA GLY A 350 -7.68 -31.39 10.13
C GLY A 350 -8.96 -30.92 9.45
N ALA A 351 -9.58 -31.75 8.62
CA ALA A 351 -10.80 -31.44 7.89
C ALA A 351 -11.98 -31.12 8.86
N SER A 352 -13.00 -30.43 8.38
CA SER A 352 -14.22 -30.22 9.17
C SER A 352 -14.86 -31.55 9.53
N GLY A 353 -15.43 -31.68 10.74
CA GLY A 353 -16.07 -32.95 11.20
C GLY A 353 -15.11 -33.99 11.78
N THR A 354 -13.78 -33.77 11.86
CA THR A 354 -12.80 -34.74 12.39
C THR A 354 -12.62 -34.69 13.90
N PHE A 355 -13.63 -34.32 14.65
CA PHE A 355 -13.67 -34.33 16.13
C PHE A 355 -12.53 -33.54 16.83
N LYS A 356 -11.84 -32.62 16.15
CA LYS A 356 -10.74 -31.84 16.75
C LYS A 356 -11.07 -31.18 18.07
N SER A 357 -12.25 -30.54 18.15
CA SER A 357 -12.70 -29.84 19.34
C SER A 357 -12.98 -30.81 20.49
N PHE A 358 -13.46 -32.00 20.17
CA PHE A 358 -13.69 -33.08 21.20
C PHE A 358 -12.37 -33.61 21.72
N ILE A 359 -11.38 -33.83 20.83
CA ILE A 359 -10.05 -34.29 21.25
C ILE A 359 -9.36 -33.23 22.12
N ALA A 360 -9.46 -31.93 21.73
CA ALA A 360 -8.92 -30.84 22.53
C ALA A 360 -9.60 -30.73 23.89
N LEU A 361 -10.93 -30.92 23.97
CA LEU A 361 -11.69 -30.88 25.18
C LEU A 361 -11.35 -32.09 26.09
N ASP A 362 -11.28 -33.29 25.53
CA ASP A 362 -10.90 -34.50 26.22
C ASP A 362 -9.49 -34.40 26.84
N MET A 363 -8.50 -33.97 26.04
CA MET A 363 -7.14 -33.72 26.53
C MET A 363 -7.11 -32.71 27.67
N ALA A 364 -7.87 -31.64 27.53
CA ALA A 364 -7.94 -30.58 28.51
C ALA A 364 -8.59 -31.02 29.84
N LEU A 365 -9.64 -31.85 29.79
CA LEU A 365 -10.24 -32.42 30.96
C LEU A 365 -9.25 -33.35 31.71
N HIS A 366 -8.49 -34.16 30.99
CA HIS A 366 -7.46 -35.00 31.57
C HIS A 366 -6.33 -34.19 32.24
N ILE A 367 -5.93 -33.07 31.62
CA ILE A 367 -4.96 -32.15 32.22
C ILE A 367 -5.54 -31.51 33.49
N ALA A 368 -6.79 -31.02 33.45
CA ALA A 368 -7.44 -30.39 34.60
C ALA A 368 -7.54 -31.30 35.82
N HIS A 369 -7.72 -32.60 35.59
CA HIS A 369 -7.84 -33.61 36.65
C HIS A 369 -6.52 -34.36 36.92
N ALA A 370 -5.40 -33.97 36.31
CA ALA A 370 -4.10 -34.66 36.40
C ALA A 370 -4.19 -36.19 36.08
N MET A 371 -5.12 -36.55 35.18
CA MET A 371 -5.33 -37.91 34.70
C MET A 371 -4.48 -38.18 33.47
N ARG A 372 -4.03 -39.43 33.29
CA ARG A 372 -3.31 -39.82 32.08
C ARG A 372 -4.20 -39.65 30.83
N TRP A 373 -3.63 -39.07 29.79
CA TRP A 373 -4.27 -38.95 28.48
C TRP A 373 -3.53 -39.80 27.44
N CYS A 374 -4.23 -40.75 26.82
CA CYS A 374 -3.62 -41.71 25.87
C CYS A 374 -2.32 -42.32 26.43
N ASP A 375 -2.37 -42.84 27.65
CA ASP A 375 -1.28 -43.44 28.43
C ASP A 375 -0.12 -42.51 28.79
N LYS A 376 -0.19 -41.24 28.38
CA LYS A 376 0.81 -40.21 28.69
C LYS A 376 0.47 -39.50 30.00
N ARG A 377 1.50 -39.29 30.83
CA ARG A 377 1.36 -38.51 32.07
C ARG A 377 1.03 -37.05 31.71
N THR A 378 0.04 -36.49 32.39
CA THR A 378 -0.27 -35.06 32.34
C THR A 378 0.26 -34.36 33.60
N ASP A 379 0.59 -33.07 33.44
CA ASP A 379 0.84 -32.17 34.57
C ASP A 379 -0.44 -31.37 34.82
N GLY A 380 -0.96 -31.41 36.07
CA GLY A 380 -2.24 -30.80 36.40
C GLY A 380 -2.22 -29.30 36.33
N GLY A 381 -3.24 -28.69 35.73
CA GLY A 381 -3.34 -27.24 35.61
C GLY A 381 -4.75 -26.77 35.28
N ALA A 382 -5.02 -25.48 35.53
CA ALA A 382 -6.25 -24.84 35.07
C ALA A 382 -6.16 -24.56 33.59
N TRP A 383 -7.26 -24.74 32.86
CA TRP A 383 -7.33 -24.32 31.47
C TRP A 383 -8.68 -23.67 31.15
N SER A 384 -8.72 -22.92 30.09
CA SER A 384 -9.92 -22.25 29.61
C SER A 384 -10.11 -22.49 28.12
N MET A 385 -11.35 -22.69 27.70
CA MET A 385 -11.71 -22.80 26.28
C MET A 385 -12.52 -21.58 25.88
N SER A 386 -12.05 -20.85 24.85
CA SER A 386 -12.79 -19.76 24.25
C SER A 386 -13.37 -20.24 22.92
N PRO A 387 -14.67 -20.16 22.69
CA PRO A 387 -15.25 -20.52 21.41
C PRO A 387 -14.80 -19.58 20.31
N PRO A 388 -14.57 -20.06 19.09
CA PRO A 388 -14.03 -19.25 17.98
C PRO A 388 -15.02 -18.25 17.38
N ARG A 389 -16.25 -18.09 17.91
CA ARG A 389 -17.26 -17.14 17.40
C ARG A 389 -18.05 -16.45 18.49
N ALA A 390 -18.06 -15.13 18.38
CA ALA A 390 -19.06 -14.17 18.88
C ALA A 390 -19.62 -14.41 20.29
N GLY A 391 -19.09 -13.68 21.24
CA GLY A 391 -19.90 -13.04 22.27
C GLY A 391 -20.60 -13.95 23.26
N GLN A 392 -19.96 -14.98 23.83
CA GLN A 392 -20.45 -15.57 25.07
C GLN A 392 -19.35 -16.26 25.90
N ALA A 393 -19.39 -15.98 27.17
CA ALA A 393 -18.62 -16.42 28.31
C ALA A 393 -17.58 -17.55 28.13
N SER A 394 -16.33 -17.21 28.47
CA SER A 394 -15.27 -18.18 28.76
C SER A 394 -15.66 -19.05 29.98
N THR A 395 -15.66 -20.35 29.79
CA THR A 395 -15.86 -21.30 30.91
C THR A 395 -14.48 -21.73 31.40
N ALA A 396 -14.06 -21.26 32.56
CA ALA A 396 -12.85 -21.73 33.23
C ALA A 396 -13.18 -22.94 34.09
N VAL A 397 -12.46 -24.06 33.92
CA VAL A 397 -12.54 -25.22 34.78
C VAL A 397 -11.31 -25.21 35.69
N SER A 398 -11.49 -24.94 36.95
CA SER A 398 -10.44 -24.98 37.98
C SER A 398 -10.39 -26.37 38.62
N GLY A 399 -9.24 -27.04 38.50
CA GLY A 399 -9.01 -28.38 39.03
C GLY A 399 -8.68 -28.46 40.51
N ARG A 400 -9.37 -27.74 41.38
CA ARG A 400 -9.42 -28.00 42.84
C ARG A 400 -10.81 -27.68 43.34
N GLY A 401 -11.59 -28.73 43.61
CA GLY A 401 -12.89 -28.65 44.26
C GLY A 401 -14.04 -28.95 43.28
N THR A 402 -14.85 -29.87 43.69
CA THR A 402 -16.08 -30.36 43.04
C THR A 402 -16.88 -29.24 42.39
N SER A 403 -16.85 -29.16 41.07
CA SER A 403 -17.72 -28.29 40.30
C SER A 403 -18.65 -29.13 39.45
N THR A 404 -19.92 -29.09 39.80
CA THR A 404 -21.00 -29.67 39.01
C THR A 404 -21.16 -28.90 37.70
N MET A 405 -20.86 -29.50 36.55
CA MET A 405 -21.17 -28.97 35.26
C MET A 405 -22.68 -28.89 35.04
N ARG A 406 -23.26 -27.70 35.02
CA ARG A 406 -24.61 -27.50 34.49
C ARG A 406 -24.50 -27.12 33.03
N TYR A 407 -24.78 -28.06 32.14
CA TYR A 407 -24.99 -27.82 30.72
C TYR A 407 -26.35 -27.15 30.55
N ARG A 408 -26.39 -25.89 30.14
CA ARG A 408 -27.62 -25.23 29.68
C ARG A 408 -27.72 -25.40 28.18
N ASN A 409 -28.59 -26.30 27.76
CA ASN A 409 -28.91 -26.52 26.33
C ASN A 409 -29.76 -25.33 25.80
N PRO A 410 -29.37 -24.61 24.75
CA PRO A 410 -30.18 -23.52 24.21
C PRO A 410 -31.19 -23.96 23.14
N ILE A 411 -31.63 -25.20 23.14
CA ILE A 411 -32.66 -25.66 22.22
C ILE A 411 -33.85 -26.17 23.04
N THR A 412 -34.71 -25.28 23.46
CA THR A 412 -36.15 -25.53 23.70
C THR A 412 -36.83 -24.19 24.06
N SER A 413 -37.30 -23.46 23.08
CA SER A 413 -38.50 -22.63 23.14
C SER A 413 -38.93 -22.27 21.72
N MET A 414 -39.43 -23.28 21.01
CA MET A 414 -40.40 -23.09 19.93
C MET A 414 -41.49 -24.12 20.19
N SER A 415 -42.55 -23.69 20.82
CA SER A 415 -43.93 -24.20 20.62
C SER A 415 -44.90 -23.50 21.55
N ALA A 416 -45.89 -22.93 20.92
CA ALA A 416 -47.23 -22.48 21.20
C ALA A 416 -47.38 -20.98 21.14
#